data_7625f06b73b209b553bb9a73e68e7b93
#
_entry.id   7625f06b73b209b553bb9a73e68e7b93
#
_cell.length_a   1.000
_cell.length_b   1.000
_cell.length_c   1.000
_cell.angle_alpha   90.00
_cell.angle_beta   90.00
_cell.angle_gamma   90.00
#
_symmetry.space_group_name_H-M   'P 1'
#
loop_
_entity.id
_entity.type
_entity.pdbx_description
1 polymer ?
#
loop_
_entity_poly.entity_id
_entity_poly.type
_entity_poly.pdbx_seq_one_letter_code
_entity_poly.pdbx_strand_id
1 'polypeptide(L)'
;MRIGITCYPTHGGSGVVATELGKHLARAGHEVAFISYAALLRLSEIPERVSFHEAEGYSYPLLQNYPHGVALASKIVSVARMRHLQILHVHYAIPFAASALMAKYAAPELDLKVVTTLHGTDITLVGSDPTFRPITRWAIEQSDAVTAVSQWLHDEAVKEFAIRRPIDVVYNFIDPERHARPCPGCIPPVSCSGEVTLMHISNFRPVKRTEDVVRVFARVREHLEARLLMVGDGPAAGAAQQLAVDLGVADRVCFVGIVEQIEPILQQADLLLLPSETESFGLVALEAMASGVPVVATHVGGLPEVVSHGETGFLAPVGDVDAMAAYALQILGDRAVHRRFADASRERARLFDYREIVGQYEAIYERVLWQSH
;
A
#
# COMPACT_ATOMS: atom_id res chain seq x y z
N MET A 1 14.34 -18.78 9.39
CA MET A 1 14.09 -17.92 10.58
C MET A 1 12.65 -18.10 11.06
N ARG A 2 12.34 -17.71 12.30
CA ARG A 2 10.98 -17.65 12.86
C ARG A 2 10.60 -16.18 13.04
N ILE A 3 9.63 -15.75 12.25
CA ILE A 3 9.31 -14.33 12.03
C ILE A 3 7.87 -14.05 12.47
N GLY A 4 7.66 -13.12 13.37
CA GLY A 4 6.37 -12.52 13.65
C GLY A 4 6.11 -11.34 12.72
N ILE A 5 4.90 -11.19 12.18
CA ILE A 5 4.50 -10.02 11.39
C ILE A 5 3.25 -9.39 12.00
N THR A 6 3.30 -8.07 12.21
CA THR A 6 2.18 -7.30 12.75
C THR A 6 1.84 -6.14 11.81
N CYS A 7 0.57 -6.07 11.41
CA CYS A 7 0.06 -5.04 10.50
C CYS A 7 -1.43 -4.79 10.71
N TYR A 8 -1.98 -3.75 10.08
CA TYR A 8 -3.42 -3.54 10.05
C TYR A 8 -4.15 -4.60 9.21
N PRO A 9 -5.26 -5.14 9.72
CA PRO A 9 -6.11 -6.08 8.99
C PRO A 9 -7.09 -5.34 8.06
N THR A 10 -6.60 -4.38 7.27
CA THR A 10 -7.46 -3.51 6.45
C THR A 10 -7.16 -3.64 4.96
N HIS A 11 -8.10 -3.18 4.11
CA HIS A 11 -7.94 -3.09 2.65
C HIS A 11 -6.89 -2.04 2.20
N GLY A 12 -6.04 -1.53 3.10
CA GLY A 12 -4.97 -0.59 2.77
C GLY A 12 -3.72 -1.27 2.23
N GLY A 13 -2.93 -0.55 1.44
CA GLY A 13 -1.72 -1.05 0.80
C GLY A 13 -0.70 -1.69 1.75
N SER A 14 -0.55 -1.14 2.97
CA SER A 14 0.38 -1.68 3.98
C SER A 14 0.02 -3.09 4.47
N GLY A 15 -1.29 -3.36 4.67
CA GLY A 15 -1.78 -4.70 5.06
C GLY A 15 -1.56 -5.72 3.95
N VAL A 16 -1.77 -5.31 2.70
CA VAL A 16 -1.50 -6.14 1.52
C VAL A 16 -0.01 -6.48 1.42
N VAL A 17 0.87 -5.48 1.50
CA VAL A 17 2.33 -5.67 1.45
C VAL A 17 2.81 -6.60 2.58
N ALA A 18 2.36 -6.38 3.81
CA ALA A 18 2.73 -7.21 4.95
C ALA A 18 2.29 -8.67 4.77
N THR A 19 1.07 -8.89 4.28
CA THR A 19 0.53 -10.23 4.05
C THR A 19 1.27 -10.95 2.93
N GLU A 20 1.51 -10.29 1.80
CA GLU A 20 2.26 -10.88 0.68
C GLU A 20 3.74 -11.13 1.07
N LEU A 21 4.38 -10.21 1.82
CA LEU A 21 5.73 -10.43 2.35
C LEU A 21 5.80 -11.72 3.19
N GLY A 22 4.88 -11.88 4.13
CA GLY A 22 4.86 -13.08 4.98
C GLY A 22 4.62 -14.37 4.19
N LYS A 23 3.79 -14.35 3.15
CA LYS A 23 3.58 -15.49 2.25
C LYS A 23 4.86 -15.85 1.49
N HIS A 24 5.57 -14.86 0.96
CA HIS A 24 6.82 -15.09 0.22
C HIS A 24 7.93 -15.58 1.15
N LEU A 25 8.06 -15.03 2.35
CA LEU A 25 8.98 -15.53 3.37
C LEU A 25 8.69 -16.99 3.76
N ALA A 26 7.42 -17.36 3.90
CA ALA A 26 7.04 -18.75 4.18
C ALA A 26 7.41 -19.69 3.01
N ARG A 27 7.21 -19.26 1.76
CA ARG A 27 7.64 -20.01 0.57
C ARG A 27 9.17 -20.15 0.49
N ALA A 28 9.92 -19.15 0.99
CA ALA A 28 11.38 -19.21 1.11
C ALA A 28 11.85 -20.12 2.28
N GLY A 29 10.92 -20.74 3.02
CA GLY A 29 11.24 -21.73 4.06
C GLY A 29 11.24 -21.18 5.48
N HIS A 30 10.88 -19.91 5.71
CA HIS A 30 10.75 -19.34 7.04
C HIS A 30 9.42 -19.75 7.70
N GLU A 31 9.39 -19.79 9.04
CA GLU A 31 8.15 -19.89 9.80
C GLU A 31 7.62 -18.49 10.08
N VAL A 32 6.36 -18.22 9.70
CA VAL A 32 5.75 -16.91 9.83
C VAL A 32 4.52 -16.96 10.72
N ALA A 33 4.49 -16.10 11.74
CA ALA A 33 3.36 -15.92 12.63
C ALA A 33 2.78 -14.50 12.45
N PHE A 34 1.60 -14.38 11.85
CA PHE A 34 0.88 -13.12 11.83
C PHE A 34 0.20 -12.88 13.17
N ILE A 35 0.35 -11.66 13.72
CA ILE A 35 -0.25 -11.24 14.98
C ILE A 35 -1.01 -9.92 14.72
N SER A 36 -2.34 -9.95 14.77
CA SER A 36 -3.17 -8.78 14.45
C SER A 36 -4.50 -8.81 15.20
N TYR A 37 -5.27 -7.75 15.13
CA TYR A 37 -6.56 -7.60 15.82
C TYR A 37 -7.72 -8.36 15.16
N ALA A 38 -7.59 -8.70 13.89
CA ALA A 38 -8.56 -9.45 13.10
C ALA A 38 -7.85 -10.18 11.95
N ALA A 39 -8.57 -11.08 11.28
CA ALA A 39 -8.06 -11.81 10.12
C ALA A 39 -7.54 -10.86 9.03
N LEU A 40 -6.40 -11.22 8.45
CA LEU A 40 -5.76 -10.41 7.42
C LEU A 40 -6.41 -10.67 6.06
N LEU A 41 -6.56 -9.61 5.29
CA LEU A 41 -6.95 -9.71 3.89
C LEU A 41 -5.90 -10.49 3.09
N ARG A 42 -6.37 -11.21 2.08
CA ARG A 42 -5.54 -12.08 1.24
C ARG A 42 -4.90 -13.26 2.00
N LEU A 43 -5.32 -13.54 3.25
CA LEU A 43 -4.92 -14.72 4.02
C LEU A 43 -6.08 -15.74 4.14
N SER A 44 -6.97 -15.77 3.15
CA SER A 44 -8.11 -16.73 3.07
C SER A 44 -7.64 -18.19 3.07
N GLU A 45 -6.50 -18.46 2.47
CA GLU A 45 -5.80 -19.73 2.55
C GLU A 45 -4.51 -19.50 3.33
N ILE A 46 -4.34 -20.21 4.45
CA ILE A 46 -3.13 -20.16 5.27
C ILE A 46 -2.09 -21.10 4.65
N PRO A 47 -1.00 -20.57 4.06
CA PRO A 47 0.03 -21.41 3.49
C PRO A 47 0.69 -22.28 4.55
N GLU A 48 1.34 -23.36 4.12
CA GLU A 48 2.25 -24.12 4.98
C GLU A 48 3.29 -23.17 5.61
N ARG A 49 3.65 -23.38 6.88
CA ARG A 49 4.57 -22.56 7.68
C ARG A 49 4.04 -21.17 8.06
N VAL A 50 2.78 -20.86 7.79
CA VAL A 50 2.10 -19.64 8.25
C VAL A 50 1.13 -19.97 9.37
N SER A 51 1.07 -19.12 10.39
CA SER A 51 0.05 -19.16 11.43
C SER A 51 -0.52 -17.77 11.67
N PHE A 52 -1.78 -17.71 12.10
CA PHE A 52 -2.43 -16.47 12.48
C PHE A 52 -2.82 -16.49 13.96
N HIS A 53 -2.57 -15.39 14.67
CA HIS A 53 -2.82 -15.23 16.09
C HIS A 53 -3.56 -13.91 16.31
N GLU A 54 -4.83 -14.01 16.66
CA GLU A 54 -5.64 -12.83 16.96
C GLU A 54 -5.32 -12.26 18.34
N ALA A 55 -5.09 -10.95 18.39
CA ALA A 55 -4.92 -10.21 19.62
C ALA A 55 -6.30 -9.78 20.14
N GLU A 56 -6.99 -10.71 20.78
CA GLU A 56 -8.30 -10.46 21.40
C GLU A 56 -8.17 -9.49 22.56
N GLY A 57 -9.16 -8.65 22.72
CA GLY A 57 -9.25 -7.69 23.78
C GLY A 57 -10.28 -8.03 24.83
N TYR A 58 -9.95 -7.75 26.09
CA TYR A 58 -10.90 -7.84 27.19
C TYR A 58 -11.66 -6.52 27.34
N SER A 59 -12.97 -6.56 27.12
CA SER A 59 -13.84 -5.41 27.40
C SER A 59 -14.15 -5.34 28.89
N TYR A 60 -13.78 -4.23 29.52
CA TYR A 60 -14.10 -3.97 30.91
C TYR A 60 -14.84 -2.63 31.05
N PRO A 61 -15.98 -2.55 31.77
CA PRO A 61 -16.85 -1.37 31.74
C PRO A 61 -16.18 -0.05 32.14
N LEU A 62 -15.13 -0.09 32.96
CA LEU A 62 -14.38 1.11 33.37
C LEU A 62 -13.35 1.57 32.34
N LEU A 63 -13.01 0.74 31.35
CA LEU A 63 -12.13 1.11 30.24
C LEU A 63 -12.98 1.66 29.10
N GLN A 64 -13.16 2.97 29.04
CA GLN A 64 -13.92 3.64 27.97
C GLN A 64 -13.33 3.37 26.58
N ASN A 65 -12.00 3.22 26.51
CA ASN A 65 -11.29 2.85 25.29
C ASN A 65 -10.47 1.60 25.57
N TYR A 66 -10.67 0.57 24.74
CA TYR A 66 -9.91 -0.66 24.82
C TYR A 66 -8.42 -0.41 24.53
N PRO A 67 -7.48 -0.83 25.43
CA PRO A 67 -6.05 -0.59 25.24
C PRO A 67 -5.43 -1.55 24.21
N HIS A 68 -5.80 -1.41 22.95
CA HIS A 68 -5.37 -2.29 21.86
C HIS A 68 -3.85 -2.53 21.82
N GLY A 69 -3.04 -1.50 22.00
CA GLY A 69 -1.58 -1.61 21.98
C GLY A 69 -1.02 -2.52 23.08
N VAL A 70 -1.61 -2.45 24.30
CA VAL A 70 -1.20 -3.29 25.44
C VAL A 70 -1.59 -4.76 25.19
N ALA A 71 -2.80 -4.99 24.68
CA ALA A 71 -3.26 -6.34 24.35
C ALA A 71 -2.41 -6.98 23.24
N LEU A 72 -2.09 -6.19 22.21
CA LEU A 72 -1.20 -6.63 21.15
C LEU A 72 0.20 -6.97 21.71
N ALA A 73 0.78 -6.12 22.56
CA ALA A 73 2.07 -6.40 23.19
C ALA A 73 2.04 -7.70 24.00
N SER A 74 1.00 -7.94 24.79
CA SER A 74 0.80 -9.18 25.54
C SER A 74 0.69 -10.41 24.64
N LYS A 75 -0.07 -10.29 23.52
CA LYS A 75 -0.19 -11.37 22.54
C LYS A 75 1.14 -11.65 21.85
N ILE A 76 1.90 -10.61 21.49
CA ILE A 76 3.25 -10.75 20.93
C ILE A 76 4.14 -11.55 21.85
N VAL A 77 4.21 -11.25 23.16
CA VAL A 77 5.01 -12.00 24.13
C VAL A 77 4.59 -13.48 24.16
N SER A 78 3.28 -13.74 24.21
CA SER A 78 2.74 -15.10 24.24
C SER A 78 3.13 -15.91 22.98
N VAL A 79 2.95 -15.31 21.80
CA VAL A 79 3.28 -15.95 20.52
C VAL A 79 4.79 -16.10 20.36
N ALA A 80 5.58 -15.10 20.76
CA ALA A 80 7.03 -15.14 20.68
C ALA A 80 7.61 -16.29 21.51
N ARG A 81 7.09 -16.51 22.72
CA ARG A 81 7.46 -17.68 23.54
C ARG A 81 7.05 -19.01 22.90
N MET A 82 5.80 -19.10 22.47
CA MET A 82 5.24 -20.34 21.91
C MET A 82 5.91 -20.74 20.59
N ARG A 83 6.23 -19.77 19.72
CA ARG A 83 6.80 -19.97 18.39
C ARG A 83 8.31 -19.77 18.33
N HIS A 84 8.94 -19.39 19.46
CA HIS A 84 10.36 -19.05 19.53
C HIS A 84 10.76 -18.02 18.47
N LEU A 85 9.99 -16.93 18.35
CA LEU A 85 10.25 -15.90 17.36
C LEU A 85 11.62 -15.27 17.56
N GLN A 86 12.31 -15.00 16.47
CA GLN A 86 13.61 -14.34 16.44
C GLN A 86 13.47 -12.88 15.98
N ILE A 87 12.60 -12.68 15.00
CA ILE A 87 12.27 -11.38 14.41
C ILE A 87 10.80 -11.06 14.67
N LEU A 88 10.51 -9.81 15.00
CA LEU A 88 9.20 -9.23 14.94
C LEU A 88 9.23 -8.07 13.93
N HIS A 89 8.67 -8.30 12.75
CA HIS A 89 8.55 -7.28 11.72
C HIS A 89 7.19 -6.60 11.85
N VAL A 90 7.19 -5.30 12.10
CA VAL A 90 5.99 -4.51 12.28
C VAL A 90 5.87 -3.46 11.18
N HIS A 91 4.65 -3.31 10.67
CA HIS A 91 4.30 -2.32 9.67
C HIS A 91 3.61 -1.15 10.35
N TYR A 92 4.24 0.02 10.34
CA TYR A 92 3.99 1.28 11.03
C TYR A 92 4.75 1.45 12.36
N ALA A 93 5.32 2.64 12.54
CA ALA A 93 5.95 3.06 13.79
C ALA A 93 4.94 3.08 14.94
N ILE A 94 3.76 3.60 14.70
CA ILE A 94 2.61 3.56 15.62
C ILE A 94 1.36 3.01 14.94
N PRO A 95 0.60 2.20 15.63
CA PRO A 95 0.79 1.72 17.01
C PRO A 95 1.73 0.51 17.13
N PHE A 96 2.14 -0.12 16.02
CA PHE A 96 2.70 -1.47 16.02
C PHE A 96 4.13 -1.54 16.55
N ALA A 97 5.06 -0.65 16.13
CA ALA A 97 6.42 -0.69 16.70
C ALA A 97 6.42 -0.33 18.18
N ALA A 98 5.58 0.61 18.62
CA ALA A 98 5.42 0.92 20.03
C ALA A 98 4.97 -0.32 20.83
N SER A 99 3.98 -1.07 20.34
CA SER A 99 3.50 -2.31 20.95
C SER A 99 4.56 -3.42 20.94
N ALA A 100 5.31 -3.53 19.85
CA ALA A 100 6.40 -4.49 19.73
C ALA A 100 7.54 -4.23 20.72
N LEU A 101 7.91 -2.97 20.90
CA LEU A 101 8.92 -2.56 21.89
C LEU A 101 8.42 -2.77 23.33
N MET A 102 7.15 -2.52 23.60
CA MET A 102 6.55 -2.90 24.90
C MET A 102 6.71 -4.39 25.14
N ALA A 103 6.42 -5.23 24.16
CA ALA A 103 6.61 -6.69 24.27
C ALA A 103 8.09 -7.08 24.47
N LYS A 104 9.01 -6.47 23.70
CA LYS A 104 10.45 -6.69 23.82
C LYS A 104 10.98 -6.36 25.23
N TYR A 105 10.58 -5.21 25.77
CA TYR A 105 11.01 -4.79 27.11
C TYR A 105 10.30 -5.54 28.24
N ALA A 106 9.09 -6.03 28.03
CA ALA A 106 8.37 -6.85 28.99
C ALA A 106 8.89 -8.29 29.10
N ALA A 107 9.59 -8.78 28.07
CA ALA A 107 10.13 -10.14 28.01
C ALA A 107 11.55 -10.15 27.41
N PRO A 108 12.54 -9.52 28.06
CA PRO A 108 13.89 -9.36 27.53
C PRO A 108 14.62 -10.72 27.31
N GLU A 109 14.19 -11.74 28.01
CA GLU A 109 14.73 -13.11 27.86
C GLU A 109 14.48 -13.73 26.48
N LEU A 110 13.55 -13.17 25.69
CA LEU A 110 13.23 -13.65 24.34
C LEU A 110 14.24 -13.20 23.28
N ASP A 111 15.07 -12.20 23.59
CA ASP A 111 16.01 -11.54 22.66
C ASP A 111 15.37 -11.20 21.28
N LEU A 112 14.11 -10.76 21.31
CA LEU A 112 13.32 -10.49 20.13
C LEU A 112 13.84 -9.25 19.39
N LYS A 113 14.15 -9.36 18.11
CA LYS A 113 14.58 -8.25 17.26
C LYS A 113 13.36 -7.61 16.59
N VAL A 114 13.24 -6.30 16.71
CA VAL A 114 12.13 -5.51 16.13
C VAL A 114 12.59 -4.82 14.87
N VAL A 115 11.99 -5.17 13.73
CA VAL A 115 12.16 -4.50 12.44
C VAL A 115 10.88 -3.71 12.15
N THR A 116 11.02 -2.43 11.79
CA THR A 116 9.87 -1.54 11.56
C THR A 116 9.88 -1.01 10.14
N THR A 117 8.80 -1.26 9.38
CA THR A 117 8.57 -0.64 8.07
C THR A 117 7.63 0.55 8.19
N LEU A 118 8.09 1.72 7.74
CA LEU A 118 7.31 2.95 7.65
C LEU A 118 6.49 2.96 6.36
N HIS A 119 5.21 3.37 6.46
CA HIS A 119 4.27 3.32 5.33
C HIS A 119 3.69 4.69 4.93
N GLY A 120 3.92 5.73 5.73
CA GLY A 120 3.55 7.10 5.43
C GLY A 120 2.54 7.71 6.39
N THR A 121 1.37 7.11 6.62
CA THR A 121 0.38 7.65 7.58
C THR A 121 0.97 7.81 8.98
N ASP A 122 1.87 6.95 9.38
CA ASP A 122 2.64 6.99 10.62
C ASP A 122 3.71 8.10 10.65
N ILE A 123 4.01 8.70 9.52
CA ILE A 123 5.01 9.77 9.39
C ILE A 123 4.33 11.12 9.10
N THR A 124 3.44 11.16 8.12
CA THR A 124 2.90 12.42 7.57
C THR A 124 1.58 12.88 8.20
N LEU A 125 0.86 11.98 8.86
CA LEU A 125 -0.46 12.29 9.43
C LEU A 125 -0.52 12.00 10.93
N VAL A 126 -0.65 10.74 11.31
CA VAL A 126 -0.88 10.36 12.71
C VAL A 126 0.38 10.54 13.54
N GLY A 127 1.52 10.12 13.02
CA GLY A 127 2.79 10.18 13.76
C GLY A 127 3.32 11.59 13.95
N SER A 128 3.02 12.52 13.06
CA SER A 128 3.40 13.93 13.18
C SER A 128 2.54 14.74 14.15
N ASP A 129 1.35 14.24 14.52
CA ASP A 129 0.52 14.87 15.53
C ASP A 129 1.29 15.00 16.86
N PRO A 130 1.28 16.18 17.50
CA PRO A 130 2.02 16.42 18.76
C PRO A 130 1.74 15.38 19.85
N THR A 131 0.54 14.80 19.88
CA THR A 131 0.13 13.77 20.84
C THR A 131 0.91 12.47 20.65
N PHE A 132 1.22 12.09 19.41
CA PHE A 132 1.86 10.82 19.07
C PHE A 132 3.36 10.96 18.71
N ARG A 133 3.78 12.15 18.31
CA ARG A 133 5.13 12.42 17.82
C ARG A 133 6.26 11.91 18.73
N PRO A 134 6.24 12.10 20.05
CA PRO A 134 7.31 11.60 20.93
C PRO A 134 7.44 10.09 20.89
N ILE A 135 6.30 9.36 20.89
CA ILE A 135 6.28 7.90 20.88
C ILE A 135 6.63 7.37 19.48
N THR A 136 6.19 8.03 18.41
CA THR A 136 6.56 7.68 17.03
C THR A 136 8.08 7.75 16.86
N ARG A 137 8.69 8.89 17.25
CA ARG A 137 10.14 9.06 17.22
C ARG A 137 10.85 7.98 18.04
N TRP A 138 10.41 7.77 19.27
CA TRP A 138 10.99 6.77 20.16
C TRP A 138 10.90 5.36 19.54
N ALA A 139 9.76 5.00 18.99
CA ALA A 139 9.56 3.69 18.37
C ALA A 139 10.50 3.47 17.16
N ILE A 140 10.68 4.50 16.33
CA ILE A 140 11.63 4.46 15.22
C ILE A 140 13.06 4.29 15.76
N GLU A 141 13.49 5.12 16.73
CA GLU A 141 14.86 5.10 17.27
C GLU A 141 15.20 3.80 18.04
N GLN A 142 14.23 3.11 18.64
CA GLN A 142 14.44 1.91 19.46
C GLN A 142 14.27 0.60 18.68
N SER A 143 13.77 0.62 17.45
CA SER A 143 13.69 -0.57 16.61
C SER A 143 15.10 -1.07 16.26
N ASP A 144 15.33 -2.37 16.09
CA ASP A 144 16.66 -2.91 15.74
C ASP A 144 17.03 -2.58 14.28
N ALA A 145 16.04 -2.55 13.37
CA ALA A 145 16.18 -1.97 12.04
C ALA A 145 14.91 -1.21 11.66
N VAL A 146 15.05 -0.23 10.75
CA VAL A 146 13.91 0.53 10.21
C VAL A 146 14.02 0.58 8.70
N THR A 147 12.90 0.39 8.02
CA THR A 147 12.79 0.54 6.57
C THR A 147 11.73 1.57 6.20
N ALA A 148 11.90 2.22 5.07
CA ALA A 148 10.90 3.10 4.46
C ALA A 148 10.56 2.60 3.06
N VAL A 149 9.29 2.72 2.65
CA VAL A 149 8.81 2.18 1.37
C VAL A 149 9.17 3.05 0.16
N SER A 150 9.83 4.17 0.36
CA SER A 150 10.35 5.07 -0.68
C SER A 150 11.47 5.95 -0.14
N GLN A 151 12.30 6.50 -1.02
CA GLN A 151 13.31 7.49 -0.63
C GLN A 151 12.65 8.76 -0.09
N TRP A 152 11.56 9.19 -0.71
CA TRP A 152 10.79 10.32 -0.22
C TRP A 152 10.34 10.13 1.24
N LEU A 153 9.79 8.94 1.56
CA LEU A 153 9.33 8.67 2.93
C LEU A 153 10.48 8.58 3.93
N HIS A 154 11.63 8.04 3.51
CA HIS A 154 12.86 8.08 4.29
C HIS A 154 13.23 9.53 4.66
N ASP A 155 13.29 10.42 3.67
CA ASP A 155 13.70 11.80 3.85
C ASP A 155 12.70 12.58 4.74
N GLU A 156 11.39 12.35 4.55
CA GLU A 156 10.35 12.94 5.40
C GLU A 156 10.43 12.43 6.85
N ALA A 157 10.69 11.14 7.07
CA ALA A 157 10.85 10.59 8.42
C ALA A 157 12.07 11.19 9.13
N VAL A 158 13.21 11.29 8.45
CA VAL A 158 14.43 11.91 8.99
C VAL A 158 14.20 13.38 9.33
N LYS A 159 13.59 14.13 8.43
CA LYS A 159 13.29 15.56 8.58
C LYS A 159 12.29 15.80 9.71
N GLU A 160 11.14 15.11 9.67
CA GLU A 160 10.03 15.36 10.61
C GLU A 160 10.41 14.98 12.05
N PHE A 161 11.07 13.84 12.25
CA PHE A 161 11.37 13.33 13.58
C PHE A 161 12.81 13.52 14.01
N ALA A 162 13.67 14.14 13.19
CA ALA A 162 15.11 14.27 13.44
C ALA A 162 15.75 12.91 13.82
N ILE A 163 15.44 11.87 13.04
CA ILE A 163 15.95 10.52 13.26
C ILE A 163 17.45 10.47 13.02
N ARG A 164 18.18 9.78 13.91
CA ARG A 164 19.64 9.67 13.86
C ARG A 164 20.11 8.30 13.41
N ARG A 165 19.28 7.28 13.56
CA ARG A 165 19.59 5.93 13.12
C ARG A 165 19.44 5.78 11.62
N PRO A 166 20.15 4.84 10.98
CA PRO A 166 19.92 4.50 9.58
C PRO A 166 18.51 3.99 9.35
N ILE A 167 17.91 4.41 8.24
CA ILE A 167 16.66 3.87 7.69
C ILE A 167 17.01 3.29 6.33
N ASP A 168 16.76 2.01 6.11
CA ASP A 168 16.97 1.37 4.81
C ASP A 168 15.76 1.69 3.91
N VAL A 169 15.99 1.99 2.63
CA VAL A 169 14.88 2.12 1.66
C VAL A 169 14.63 0.76 1.05
N VAL A 170 13.45 0.20 1.32
CA VAL A 170 12.99 -1.07 0.75
C VAL A 170 11.62 -0.83 0.15
N TYR A 171 11.55 -0.79 -1.16
CA TYR A 171 10.33 -0.50 -1.91
C TYR A 171 9.23 -1.53 -1.66
N ASN A 172 7.97 -1.12 -1.82
CA ASN A 172 6.90 -2.09 -1.98
C ASN A 172 7.09 -2.87 -3.27
N PHE A 173 6.49 -4.04 -3.34
CA PHE A 173 6.70 -5.00 -4.42
C PHE A 173 5.38 -5.54 -4.97
N ILE A 174 5.50 -6.17 -6.13
CA ILE A 174 4.41 -6.93 -6.76
C ILE A 174 4.91 -8.34 -7.14
N ASP A 175 3.97 -9.23 -7.39
CA ASP A 175 4.20 -10.47 -8.12
C ASP A 175 3.85 -10.24 -9.61
N PRO A 176 4.83 -10.07 -10.50
CA PRO A 176 4.55 -9.77 -11.91
C PRO A 176 3.75 -10.87 -12.61
N GLU A 177 3.93 -12.12 -12.20
CA GLU A 177 3.21 -13.25 -12.81
C GLU A 177 1.72 -13.20 -12.48
N ARG A 178 1.36 -12.73 -11.29
CA ARG A 178 -0.02 -12.57 -10.86
C ARG A 178 -0.75 -11.50 -11.70
N HIS A 179 -0.07 -10.41 -12.02
CA HIS A 179 -0.61 -9.32 -12.84
C HIS A 179 -0.65 -9.65 -14.35
N ALA A 180 0.24 -10.53 -14.80
CA ALA A 180 0.30 -10.95 -16.21
C ALA A 180 -0.76 -12.00 -16.59
N ARG A 181 -1.35 -12.72 -15.62
CA ARG A 181 -2.31 -13.79 -15.89
C ARG A 181 -3.66 -13.24 -16.32
N PRO A 182 -4.16 -13.60 -17.50
CA PRO A 182 -5.56 -13.32 -17.83
C PRO A 182 -6.48 -14.01 -16.81
N CYS A 183 -7.48 -13.29 -16.30
CA CYS A 183 -8.51 -13.89 -15.46
C CYS A 183 -9.78 -14.15 -16.29
N PRO A 184 -9.90 -15.32 -16.97
CA PRO A 184 -11.09 -15.64 -17.75
C PRO A 184 -12.30 -15.80 -16.83
N GLY A 185 -13.27 -14.92 -16.95
CA GLY A 185 -14.56 -15.05 -16.27
C GLY A 185 -14.67 -14.47 -14.86
N CYS A 186 -13.65 -13.75 -14.35
CA CYS A 186 -13.69 -13.21 -12.98
C CYS A 186 -14.58 -11.97 -12.83
N ILE A 187 -14.78 -11.18 -13.88
CA ILE A 187 -15.79 -10.10 -13.95
C ILE A 187 -16.24 -10.06 -15.42
N PRO A 188 -17.55 -9.99 -15.70
CA PRO A 188 -17.98 -9.79 -17.09
C PRO A 188 -17.30 -8.53 -17.60
N PRO A 189 -16.72 -8.55 -18.82
CA PRO A 189 -16.21 -7.35 -19.40
C PRO A 189 -17.35 -6.34 -19.42
N VAL A 190 -17.20 -5.22 -18.71
CA VAL A 190 -18.10 -4.07 -18.81
C VAL A 190 -17.78 -3.41 -20.15
N SER A 191 -17.58 -4.20 -21.22
CA SER A 191 -17.15 -3.68 -22.50
C SER A 191 -18.34 -3.48 -23.41
N CYS A 192 -18.54 -2.25 -23.75
CA CYS A 192 -19.08 -1.89 -25.07
C CYS A 192 -17.88 -1.68 -25.99
N SER A 193 -17.89 -2.30 -27.13
CA SER A 193 -16.81 -2.30 -28.12
C SER A 193 -16.36 -0.88 -28.50
N GLY A 194 -15.06 -0.61 -28.35
CA GLY A 194 -14.41 0.61 -28.85
C GLY A 194 -14.28 1.78 -27.88
N GLU A 195 -14.82 1.67 -26.67
CA GLU A 195 -14.77 2.69 -25.62
C GLU A 195 -13.52 2.50 -24.73
N VAL A 196 -12.79 3.59 -24.44
CA VAL A 196 -11.64 3.54 -23.52
C VAL A 196 -12.10 3.55 -22.06
N THR A 197 -11.38 2.83 -21.20
CA THR A 197 -11.71 2.71 -19.79
C THR A 197 -10.65 3.42 -18.93
N LEU A 198 -11.05 4.51 -18.30
CA LEU A 198 -10.27 5.14 -17.23
C LEU A 198 -10.62 4.47 -15.90
N MET A 199 -9.66 4.41 -14.98
CA MET A 199 -9.87 3.78 -13.67
C MET A 199 -9.24 4.62 -12.56
N HIS A 200 -9.89 4.61 -11.39
CA HIS A 200 -9.32 5.06 -10.14
C HIS A 200 -9.54 4.01 -9.06
N ILE A 201 -8.51 3.72 -8.28
CA ILE A 201 -8.60 2.77 -7.16
C ILE A 201 -8.06 3.44 -5.90
N SER A 202 -8.89 3.58 -4.87
CA SER A 202 -8.45 4.08 -3.56
C SER A 202 -9.50 3.82 -2.46
N ASN A 203 -9.19 4.24 -1.23
CA ASN A 203 -10.12 4.26 -0.10
C ASN A 203 -10.91 5.58 0.02
N PHE A 204 -11.11 6.29 -1.04
CA PHE A 204 -11.88 7.53 -1.21
C PHE A 204 -11.80 8.51 -0.03
N ARG A 205 -10.59 8.66 0.55
CA ARG A 205 -10.30 9.72 1.51
C ARG A 205 -10.13 11.07 0.78
N PRO A 206 -10.36 12.21 1.42
CA PRO A 206 -10.16 13.53 0.80
C PRO A 206 -8.79 13.70 0.14
N VAL A 207 -7.71 13.20 0.76
CA VAL A 207 -6.34 13.22 0.22
C VAL A 207 -6.20 12.51 -1.13
N LYS A 208 -7.15 11.65 -1.51
CA LYS A 208 -7.16 10.93 -2.80
C LYS A 208 -7.83 11.73 -3.91
N ARG A 209 -8.50 12.86 -3.58
CA ARG A 209 -9.09 13.82 -4.53
C ARG A 209 -9.96 13.14 -5.60
N THR A 210 -10.88 12.27 -5.17
CA THR A 210 -11.75 11.50 -6.06
C THR A 210 -12.63 12.39 -6.95
N GLU A 211 -12.95 13.59 -6.51
CA GLU A 211 -13.66 14.60 -7.33
C GLU A 211 -12.82 15.07 -8.52
N ASP A 212 -11.49 15.20 -8.36
CA ASP A 212 -10.61 15.55 -9.47
C ASP A 212 -10.53 14.42 -10.51
N VAL A 213 -10.65 13.15 -10.08
CA VAL A 213 -10.80 12.03 -11.04
C VAL A 213 -12.01 12.25 -11.94
N VAL A 214 -13.15 12.62 -11.35
CA VAL A 214 -14.39 12.90 -12.11
C VAL A 214 -14.23 14.13 -13.03
N ARG A 215 -13.55 15.19 -12.55
CA ARG A 215 -13.26 16.38 -13.39
C ARG A 215 -12.36 16.04 -14.58
N VAL A 216 -11.27 15.30 -14.35
CA VAL A 216 -10.36 14.82 -15.42
C VAL A 216 -11.15 13.98 -16.42
N PHE A 217 -11.96 13.05 -15.94
CA PHE A 217 -12.78 12.19 -16.79
C PHE A 217 -13.75 13.01 -17.64
N ALA A 218 -14.44 14.02 -17.07
CA ALA A 218 -15.35 14.89 -17.82
C ALA A 218 -14.62 15.60 -18.98
N ARG A 219 -13.38 16.11 -18.74
CA ARG A 219 -12.55 16.72 -19.79
C ARG A 219 -12.15 15.72 -20.88
N VAL A 220 -11.79 14.50 -20.51
CA VAL A 220 -11.45 13.45 -21.49
C VAL A 220 -12.66 13.10 -22.36
N ARG A 221 -13.84 13.06 -21.78
CA ARG A 221 -15.10 12.76 -22.46
C ARG A 221 -15.47 13.79 -23.55
N GLU A 222 -14.99 15.01 -23.45
CA GLU A 222 -15.19 16.04 -24.52
C GLU A 222 -14.51 15.63 -25.85
N HIS A 223 -13.54 14.70 -25.79
CA HIS A 223 -12.70 14.33 -26.94
C HIS A 223 -12.71 12.84 -27.30
N LEU A 224 -13.03 11.96 -26.36
CA LEU A 224 -13.02 10.51 -26.55
C LEU A 224 -14.28 9.85 -25.98
N GLU A 225 -14.75 8.80 -26.66
CA GLU A 225 -15.73 7.90 -26.05
C GLU A 225 -15.05 7.08 -24.94
N ALA A 226 -15.43 7.38 -23.70
CA ALA A 226 -14.79 6.84 -22.53
C ALA A 226 -15.79 6.54 -21.40
N ARG A 227 -15.41 5.63 -20.52
CA ARG A 227 -16.06 5.36 -19.23
C ARG A 227 -15.04 5.42 -18.10
N LEU A 228 -15.54 5.65 -16.88
CA LEU A 228 -14.73 5.69 -15.66
C LEU A 228 -15.17 4.61 -14.69
N LEU A 229 -14.22 3.81 -14.20
CA LEU A 229 -14.43 2.88 -13.11
C LEU A 229 -13.81 3.47 -11.83
N MET A 230 -14.64 3.69 -10.82
CA MET A 230 -14.26 4.15 -9.48
C MET A 230 -14.30 2.96 -8.54
N VAL A 231 -13.11 2.42 -8.21
CA VAL A 231 -12.96 1.20 -7.40
C VAL A 231 -12.56 1.56 -5.98
N GLY A 232 -13.31 1.09 -5.01
CA GLY A 232 -13.14 1.39 -3.60
C GLY A 232 -14.35 2.10 -3.01
N ASP A 233 -14.20 2.55 -1.77
CA ASP A 233 -15.23 3.27 -1.03
C ASP A 233 -14.59 4.16 0.04
N GLY A 234 -15.34 5.13 0.56
CA GLY A 234 -14.88 6.00 1.63
C GLY A 234 -15.64 7.33 1.70
N PRO A 235 -15.21 8.22 2.61
CA PRO A 235 -15.97 9.43 2.93
C PRO A 235 -16.19 10.40 1.76
N ALA A 236 -15.33 10.38 0.72
CA ALA A 236 -15.47 11.23 -0.46
C ALA A 236 -16.30 10.61 -1.59
N ALA A 237 -16.86 9.39 -1.42
CA ALA A 237 -17.64 8.72 -2.46
C ALA A 237 -18.88 9.52 -2.88
N GLY A 238 -19.66 10.00 -1.92
CA GLY A 238 -20.88 10.75 -2.19
C GLY A 238 -20.63 12.07 -2.92
N ALA A 239 -19.55 12.79 -2.58
CA ALA A 239 -19.17 14.03 -3.28
C ALA A 239 -18.77 13.75 -4.73
N ALA A 240 -18.02 12.69 -4.99
CA ALA A 240 -17.65 12.28 -6.35
C ALA A 240 -18.86 11.84 -7.18
N GLN A 241 -19.83 11.13 -6.59
CA GLN A 241 -21.07 10.75 -7.24
C GLN A 241 -21.91 11.97 -7.63
N GLN A 242 -22.10 12.92 -6.69
CA GLN A 242 -22.85 14.13 -6.96
C GLN A 242 -22.18 14.96 -8.06
N LEU A 243 -20.85 15.10 -8.01
CA LEU A 243 -20.11 15.82 -9.04
C LEU A 243 -20.26 15.19 -10.44
N ALA A 244 -20.32 13.86 -10.53
CA ALA A 244 -20.57 13.17 -11.81
C ALA A 244 -21.94 13.54 -12.40
N VAL A 245 -22.96 13.71 -11.54
CA VAL A 245 -24.30 14.17 -11.95
C VAL A 245 -24.24 15.64 -12.41
N ASP A 246 -23.59 16.50 -11.62
CA ASP A 246 -23.51 17.94 -11.89
C ASP A 246 -22.76 18.24 -13.21
N LEU A 247 -21.77 17.42 -13.55
CA LEU A 247 -21.02 17.51 -14.82
C LEU A 247 -21.66 16.73 -15.97
N GLY A 248 -22.82 16.08 -15.76
CA GLY A 248 -23.54 15.37 -16.82
C GLY A 248 -22.82 14.10 -17.35
N VAL A 249 -21.97 13.47 -16.55
CA VAL A 249 -21.22 12.27 -16.94
C VAL A 249 -21.58 11.01 -16.14
N ALA A 250 -22.58 11.10 -15.28
CA ALA A 250 -22.96 10.03 -14.34
C ALA A 250 -23.29 8.69 -15.03
N ASP A 251 -23.85 8.72 -16.25
CA ASP A 251 -24.18 7.56 -17.07
C ASP A 251 -22.94 6.76 -17.54
N ARG A 252 -21.76 7.35 -17.43
CA ARG A 252 -20.46 6.78 -17.84
C ARG A 252 -19.50 6.56 -16.68
N VAL A 253 -19.92 6.82 -15.44
CA VAL A 253 -19.15 6.58 -14.23
C VAL A 253 -19.75 5.41 -13.46
N CYS A 254 -18.97 4.36 -13.25
CA CYS A 254 -19.36 3.19 -12.48
C CYS A 254 -18.62 3.16 -11.15
N PHE A 255 -19.33 3.25 -10.04
CA PHE A 255 -18.80 3.04 -8.69
C PHE A 255 -18.90 1.55 -8.35
N VAL A 256 -17.77 0.87 -8.36
CA VAL A 256 -17.67 -0.60 -8.24
C VAL A 256 -17.75 -1.07 -6.79
N GLY A 257 -17.37 -0.18 -5.84
CA GLY A 257 -17.22 -0.56 -4.44
C GLY A 257 -15.88 -1.23 -4.16
N ILE A 258 -15.76 -1.86 -2.98
CA ILE A 258 -14.54 -2.52 -2.53
C ILE A 258 -14.38 -3.87 -3.22
N VAL A 259 -13.20 -4.15 -3.74
CA VAL A 259 -12.82 -5.45 -4.33
C VAL A 259 -11.60 -6.03 -3.63
N GLU A 260 -11.62 -7.33 -3.38
CA GLU A 260 -10.50 -8.03 -2.73
C GLU A 260 -9.32 -8.27 -3.67
N GLN A 261 -9.60 -8.60 -4.93
CA GLN A 261 -8.62 -8.87 -5.97
C GLN A 261 -8.73 -7.80 -7.05
N ILE A 262 -7.71 -6.95 -7.14
CA ILE A 262 -7.72 -5.83 -8.08
C ILE A 262 -7.16 -6.19 -9.45
N GLU A 263 -6.40 -7.28 -9.55
CA GLU A 263 -5.73 -7.69 -10.78
C GLU A 263 -6.71 -7.90 -11.95
N PRO A 264 -7.86 -8.61 -11.76
CA PRO A 264 -8.83 -8.80 -12.83
C PRO A 264 -9.51 -7.51 -13.29
N ILE A 265 -9.70 -6.55 -12.37
CA ILE A 265 -10.35 -5.28 -12.72
C ILE A 265 -9.34 -4.33 -13.39
N LEU A 266 -8.08 -4.32 -12.95
CA LEU A 266 -7.01 -3.54 -13.57
C LEU A 266 -6.83 -3.91 -15.05
N GLN A 267 -6.96 -5.18 -15.41
CA GLN A 267 -6.87 -5.64 -16.81
C GLN A 267 -7.97 -5.10 -17.74
N GLN A 268 -9.01 -4.45 -17.18
CA GLN A 268 -10.07 -3.79 -17.95
C GLN A 268 -9.78 -2.30 -18.19
N ALA A 269 -8.73 -1.75 -17.58
CA ALA A 269 -8.38 -0.35 -17.68
C ALA A 269 -7.40 -0.08 -18.82
N ASP A 270 -7.60 1.03 -19.50
CA ASP A 270 -6.65 1.59 -20.46
C ASP A 270 -5.75 2.64 -19.79
N LEU A 271 -6.20 3.25 -18.69
CA LEU A 271 -5.47 4.28 -17.96
C LEU A 271 -5.88 4.31 -16.48
N LEU A 272 -4.91 4.45 -15.58
CA LEU A 272 -5.15 4.73 -14.16
C LEU A 272 -4.97 6.22 -13.86
N LEU A 273 -5.90 6.81 -13.10
CA LEU A 273 -5.84 8.20 -12.61
C LEU A 273 -5.59 8.21 -11.10
N LEU A 274 -4.54 8.91 -10.65
CA LEU A 274 -4.18 9.07 -9.23
C LEU A 274 -3.88 10.54 -8.89
N PRO A 275 -4.89 11.40 -8.67
CA PRO A 275 -4.70 12.82 -8.37
C PRO A 275 -4.41 13.10 -6.89
N SER A 276 -3.82 12.17 -6.16
CA SER A 276 -3.58 12.25 -4.72
C SER A 276 -2.79 13.49 -4.31
N GLU A 277 -3.11 14.09 -3.15
CA GLU A 277 -2.32 15.18 -2.55
C GLU A 277 -1.03 14.66 -1.90
N THR A 278 -1.05 13.43 -1.41
CA THR A 278 0.09 12.76 -0.79
C THR A 278 0.01 11.28 -1.09
N GLU A 279 1.15 10.69 -1.42
CA GLU A 279 1.30 9.27 -1.67
C GLU A 279 2.69 8.80 -1.23
N SER A 280 2.76 7.85 -0.32
CA SER A 280 4.05 7.41 0.23
C SER A 280 4.87 6.58 -0.75
N PHE A 281 4.19 5.85 -1.64
CA PHE A 281 4.82 5.01 -2.65
C PHE A 281 4.00 4.96 -3.96
N GLY A 282 2.69 4.65 -3.86
CA GLY A 282 1.83 4.45 -5.01
C GLY A 282 1.71 2.98 -5.41
N LEU A 283 1.41 2.09 -4.45
CA LEU A 283 1.27 0.66 -4.73
C LEU A 283 0.28 0.38 -5.87
N VAL A 284 -0.85 1.10 -5.90
CA VAL A 284 -1.86 0.94 -6.97
C VAL A 284 -1.30 1.37 -8.35
N ALA A 285 -0.41 2.38 -8.39
CA ALA A 285 0.29 2.75 -9.64
C ALA A 285 1.18 1.58 -10.10
N LEU A 286 1.93 0.98 -9.19
CA LEU A 286 2.78 -0.17 -9.48
C LEU A 286 1.96 -1.38 -9.97
N GLU A 287 0.84 -1.68 -9.30
CA GLU A 287 -0.07 -2.78 -9.68
C GLU A 287 -0.70 -2.56 -11.08
N ALA A 288 -1.09 -1.31 -11.38
CA ALA A 288 -1.56 -0.94 -12.72
C ALA A 288 -0.46 -1.11 -13.78
N MET A 289 0.74 -0.60 -13.51
CA MET A 289 1.88 -0.73 -14.42
C MET A 289 2.24 -2.20 -14.68
N ALA A 290 2.21 -3.05 -13.67
CA ALA A 290 2.44 -4.49 -13.81
C ALA A 290 1.38 -5.16 -14.70
N SER A 291 0.14 -4.66 -14.66
CA SER A 291 -0.96 -5.09 -15.55
C SER A 291 -0.85 -4.47 -16.95
N GLY A 292 0.13 -3.59 -17.19
CA GLY A 292 0.31 -2.87 -18.44
C GLY A 292 -0.66 -1.70 -18.63
N VAL A 293 -1.10 -1.10 -17.55
CA VAL A 293 -1.96 0.07 -17.53
C VAL A 293 -1.11 1.30 -17.24
N PRO A 294 -0.95 2.24 -18.17
CA PRO A 294 -0.26 3.50 -17.95
C PRO A 294 -0.92 4.34 -16.86
N VAL A 295 -0.16 5.22 -16.22
CA VAL A 295 -0.62 5.99 -15.06
C VAL A 295 -0.53 7.49 -15.34
N VAL A 296 -1.60 8.23 -15.07
CA VAL A 296 -1.56 9.69 -14.92
C VAL A 296 -1.78 10.00 -13.45
N ALA A 297 -0.77 10.58 -12.81
CA ALA A 297 -0.76 10.83 -11.37
C ALA A 297 -0.26 12.24 -11.05
N THR A 298 -0.35 12.61 -9.79
CA THR A 298 0.28 13.83 -9.29
C THR A 298 1.76 13.60 -8.99
N HIS A 299 2.56 14.66 -9.13
CA HIS A 299 4.00 14.66 -8.83
C HIS A 299 4.22 14.86 -7.32
N VAL A 300 3.85 13.85 -6.50
CA VAL A 300 3.93 13.93 -5.04
C VAL A 300 4.50 12.66 -4.43
N GLY A 301 5.16 12.83 -3.30
CA GLY A 301 5.61 11.71 -2.48
C GLY A 301 6.52 10.74 -3.22
N GLY A 302 6.26 9.45 -3.04
CA GLY A 302 6.98 8.36 -3.72
C GLY A 302 6.48 8.06 -5.15
N LEU A 303 5.45 8.74 -5.66
CA LEU A 303 4.95 8.48 -7.03
C LEU A 303 6.02 8.67 -8.12
N PRO A 304 6.91 9.69 -8.06
CA PRO A 304 8.00 9.84 -9.03
C PRO A 304 9.04 8.72 -9.00
N GLU A 305 9.11 7.95 -7.92
CA GLU A 305 10.01 6.80 -7.82
C GLU A 305 9.43 5.57 -8.54
N VAL A 306 8.11 5.52 -8.70
CA VAL A 306 7.38 4.44 -9.39
C VAL A 306 7.12 4.79 -10.85
N VAL A 307 6.51 5.97 -11.10
CA VAL A 307 6.08 6.42 -12.44
C VAL A 307 7.17 7.29 -13.08
N SER A 308 7.73 6.85 -14.21
CA SER A 308 8.66 7.63 -15.04
C SER A 308 7.86 8.56 -15.94
N HIS A 309 7.95 9.88 -15.69
CA HIS A 309 7.23 10.90 -16.48
C HIS A 309 7.61 10.87 -17.96
N GLY A 310 6.60 10.74 -18.84
CA GLY A 310 6.79 10.66 -20.30
C GLY A 310 7.15 9.27 -20.85
N GLU A 311 7.36 8.28 -19.97
CA GLU A 311 7.73 6.91 -20.35
C GLU A 311 6.67 5.89 -19.93
N THR A 312 6.35 5.81 -18.64
CA THR A 312 5.37 4.85 -18.10
C THR A 312 4.05 5.50 -17.72
N GLY A 313 3.98 6.81 -17.81
CA GLY A 313 2.86 7.63 -17.47
C GLY A 313 3.24 9.11 -17.43
N PHE A 314 2.37 9.91 -16.87
CA PHE A 314 2.63 11.34 -16.69
C PHE A 314 2.38 11.77 -15.24
N LEU A 315 3.15 12.74 -14.78
CA LEU A 315 3.04 13.35 -13.46
C LEU A 315 2.67 14.83 -13.61
N ALA A 316 1.58 15.27 -12.97
CA ALA A 316 1.08 16.63 -12.99
C ALA A 316 1.15 17.28 -11.60
N PRO A 317 1.11 18.61 -11.46
CA PRO A 317 0.90 19.26 -10.18
C PRO A 317 -0.43 18.84 -9.53
N VAL A 318 -0.48 18.88 -8.18
CA VAL A 318 -1.73 18.61 -7.45
C VAL A 318 -2.81 19.63 -7.84
N GLY A 319 -4.00 19.12 -8.17
CA GLY A 319 -5.14 19.94 -8.55
C GLY A 319 -5.14 20.44 -10.01
N ASP A 320 -4.09 20.15 -10.78
CA ASP A 320 -4.03 20.51 -12.19
C ASP A 320 -4.80 19.49 -13.05
N VAL A 321 -6.13 19.61 -12.98
CA VAL A 321 -7.09 18.76 -13.71
C VAL A 321 -6.86 18.84 -15.22
N ASP A 322 -6.55 20.04 -15.74
CA ASP A 322 -6.40 20.26 -17.18
C ASP A 322 -5.12 19.59 -17.71
N ALA A 323 -4.00 19.68 -16.99
CA ALA A 323 -2.78 18.95 -17.34
C ALA A 323 -3.00 17.42 -17.28
N MET A 324 -3.68 16.92 -16.25
CA MET A 324 -3.98 15.48 -16.15
C MET A 324 -4.88 15.01 -17.30
N ALA A 325 -5.88 15.78 -17.68
CA ALA A 325 -6.73 15.45 -18.83
C ALA A 325 -5.96 15.47 -20.16
N ALA A 326 -5.10 16.47 -20.37
CA ALA A 326 -4.24 16.53 -21.54
C ALA A 326 -3.29 15.32 -21.64
N TYR A 327 -2.68 14.90 -20.53
CA TYR A 327 -1.83 13.72 -20.47
C TYR A 327 -2.62 12.42 -20.72
N ALA A 328 -3.83 12.31 -20.18
CA ALA A 328 -4.71 11.18 -20.47
C ALA A 328 -5.05 11.09 -21.96
N LEU A 329 -5.41 12.20 -22.58
CA LEU A 329 -5.69 12.28 -24.03
C LEU A 329 -4.45 11.95 -24.88
N GLN A 330 -3.27 12.39 -24.47
CA GLN A 330 -2.01 12.07 -25.15
C GLN A 330 -1.73 10.55 -25.18
N ILE A 331 -2.05 9.83 -24.10
CA ILE A 331 -1.89 8.38 -24.04
C ILE A 331 -3.01 7.67 -24.81
N LEU A 332 -4.26 8.07 -24.59
CA LEU A 332 -5.44 7.34 -25.06
C LEU A 332 -5.81 7.67 -26.51
N GLY A 333 -5.37 8.83 -27.02
CA GLY A 333 -5.71 9.30 -28.39
C GLY A 333 -5.01 8.53 -29.52
N ASP A 334 -3.96 7.78 -29.22
CA ASP A 334 -3.21 6.99 -30.20
C ASP A 334 -2.86 5.60 -29.64
N ARG A 335 -3.32 4.55 -30.30
CA ARG A 335 -3.08 3.16 -29.90
C ARG A 335 -1.60 2.76 -29.88
N ALA A 336 -0.76 3.34 -30.74
CA ALA A 336 0.66 3.05 -30.75
C ALA A 336 1.37 3.71 -29.56
N VAL A 337 0.95 4.94 -29.23
CA VAL A 337 1.41 5.63 -28.01
C VAL A 337 0.98 4.85 -26.76
N HIS A 338 -0.28 4.50 -26.65
CA HIS A 338 -0.79 3.71 -25.52
C HIS A 338 0.00 2.42 -25.33
N ARG A 339 0.22 1.64 -26.42
CA ARG A 339 0.99 0.38 -26.36
C ARG A 339 2.41 0.62 -25.86
N ARG A 340 3.09 1.66 -26.36
CA ARG A 340 4.44 2.02 -25.92
C ARG A 340 4.49 2.29 -24.41
N PHE A 341 3.54 3.07 -23.88
CA PHE A 341 3.43 3.34 -22.44
C PHE A 341 3.11 2.08 -21.64
N ALA A 342 2.22 1.22 -22.14
CA ALA A 342 1.84 -0.03 -21.51
C ALA A 342 3.03 -1.00 -21.39
N ASP A 343 3.82 -1.13 -22.45
CA ASP A 343 5.00 -2.02 -22.48
C ASP A 343 6.10 -1.46 -21.56
N ALA A 344 6.36 -0.15 -21.59
CA ALA A 344 7.30 0.50 -20.67
C ALA A 344 6.86 0.37 -19.20
N SER A 345 5.54 0.45 -18.93
CA SER A 345 4.98 0.25 -17.59
C SER A 345 5.28 -1.16 -17.07
N ARG A 346 5.06 -2.21 -17.87
CA ARG A 346 5.37 -3.59 -17.48
C ARG A 346 6.87 -3.77 -17.19
N GLU A 347 7.71 -3.21 -18.06
CA GLU A 347 9.16 -3.32 -17.87
C GLU A 347 9.62 -2.60 -16.59
N ARG A 348 9.13 -1.39 -16.33
CA ARG A 348 9.43 -0.65 -15.10
C ARG A 348 8.96 -1.40 -13.86
N ALA A 349 7.77 -2.01 -13.89
CA ALA A 349 7.22 -2.74 -12.75
C ALA A 349 8.08 -3.94 -12.33
N ARG A 350 8.86 -4.54 -13.23
CA ARG A 350 9.79 -5.63 -12.92
C ARG A 350 10.90 -5.23 -11.96
N LEU A 351 11.24 -3.95 -11.87
CA LEU A 351 12.21 -3.46 -10.89
C LEU A 351 11.72 -3.60 -9.44
N PHE A 352 10.43 -3.85 -9.27
CA PHE A 352 9.77 -4.03 -7.98
C PHE A 352 9.27 -5.48 -7.79
N ASP A 353 9.97 -6.44 -8.42
CA ASP A 353 9.67 -7.87 -8.27
C ASP A 353 9.90 -8.32 -6.83
N TYR A 354 8.94 -9.07 -6.29
CA TYR A 354 9.03 -9.59 -4.92
C TYR A 354 10.30 -10.40 -4.67
N ARG A 355 10.86 -11.08 -5.68
CA ARG A 355 12.06 -11.93 -5.54
C ARG A 355 13.26 -11.11 -5.08
N GLU A 356 13.41 -9.91 -5.61
CA GLU A 356 14.48 -8.98 -5.24
C GLU A 356 14.19 -8.30 -3.90
N ILE A 357 12.95 -7.85 -3.70
CA ILE A 357 12.59 -7.06 -2.50
C ILE A 357 12.53 -7.94 -1.25
N VAL A 358 12.00 -9.16 -1.34
CA VAL A 358 11.98 -10.09 -0.19
C VAL A 358 13.40 -10.43 0.25
N GLY A 359 14.34 -10.63 -0.70
CA GLY A 359 15.75 -10.85 -0.39
C GLY A 359 16.39 -9.68 0.37
N GLN A 360 15.98 -8.42 0.11
CA GLN A 360 16.44 -7.26 0.88
C GLN A 360 15.96 -7.33 2.34
N TYR A 361 14.71 -7.75 2.58
CA TYR A 361 14.22 -7.97 3.95
C TYR A 361 14.96 -9.11 4.65
N GLU A 362 15.22 -10.23 3.96
CA GLU A 362 16.01 -11.35 4.52
C GLU A 362 17.41 -10.89 4.95
N ALA A 363 18.09 -10.09 4.13
CA ALA A 363 19.40 -9.52 4.48
C ALA A 363 19.34 -8.59 5.71
N ILE A 364 18.26 -7.80 5.85
CA ILE A 364 18.04 -6.97 7.04
C ILE A 364 17.83 -7.84 8.28
N TYR A 365 17.03 -8.91 8.18
CA TYR A 365 16.80 -9.81 9.30
C TYR A 365 18.09 -10.51 9.74
N GLU A 366 18.89 -10.99 8.80
CA GLU A 366 20.20 -11.57 9.10
C GLU A 366 21.11 -10.57 9.79
N ARG A 367 21.22 -9.34 9.26
CA ARG A 367 22.03 -8.27 9.85
C ARG A 367 21.68 -8.01 11.32
N VAL A 368 20.37 -7.90 11.67
CA VAL A 368 19.98 -7.61 13.06
C VAL A 368 20.17 -8.80 14.00
N LEU A 369 20.13 -10.03 13.49
CA LEU A 369 20.44 -11.22 14.26
C LEU A 369 21.95 -11.36 14.53
N TRP A 370 22.81 -11.02 13.55
CA TRP A 370 24.27 -11.09 13.70
C TRP A 370 24.85 -10.01 14.61
N GLN A 371 24.25 -8.82 14.68
CA GLN A 371 24.72 -7.72 15.54
C GLN A 371 24.57 -8.01 17.04
N SER A 372 24.01 -9.15 17.41
CA SER A 372 23.78 -9.57 18.81
C SER A 372 24.84 -10.51 19.36
N HIS A 373 25.84 -10.83 18.56
CA HIS A 373 27.00 -11.64 18.90
C HIS A 373 28.29 -10.82 18.77
#